data_5c4be3458c4bc12dc147289987574803
#
_entry.id   5c4be3458c4bc12dc147289987574803
#
_cell.length_a   1.000
_cell.length_b   1.000
_cell.length_c   1.000
_cell.angle_alpha   90.00
_cell.angle_beta   90.00
_cell.angle_gamma   90.00
#
_symmetry.space_group_name_H-M   'P 1'
#
loop_
_entity.id
_entity.type
_entity.pdbx_description
1 polymer ?
#
loop_
_entity_poly.entity_id
_entity_poly.type
_entity_poly.pdbx_seq_one_letter_code
_entity_poly.pdbx_strand_id
1 'polypeptide(L)'
;MVSALVEQMGEAYPELGREQARIEKALLAEEEQFGRTLAAGMKVLESAIEQLDGKVLPGEVLFTLYDTHGFPPDLPADVARERALTVDMDGFETAMAAQRERARGAGSFANDYSDRLNIDAVTDFSGYEKLADDDAVVALYKDGDAVETLNAGEEGMVVLARTPFYAESGGQVGDTGALMGGDDSETRFLVTDTRKRQAAHVHVGKLESGTLTVGSKVSAYVDVDRRRAVMRNHSATHLMHAALRDVLGEHVQQ
;
A
#
# COMPACT_ATOMS: atom_id res chain seq x y z
N MET A 1 19.73 26.91 2.30
CA MET A 1 18.89 26.12 3.25
C MET A 1 19.74 25.11 3.99
N VAL A 2 20.46 24.17 3.34
CA VAL A 2 21.23 23.09 3.99
C VAL A 2 22.33 23.65 4.90
N SER A 3 23.12 24.61 4.42
CA SER A 3 24.18 25.25 5.22
C SER A 3 23.67 25.87 6.52
N ALA A 4 22.51 26.56 6.47
CA ALA A 4 21.90 27.13 7.66
C ALA A 4 21.39 26.04 8.64
N LEU A 5 20.91 24.91 8.12
CA LEU A 5 20.52 23.78 8.93
C LEU A 5 21.73 23.14 9.61
N VAL A 6 22.82 22.95 8.89
CA VAL A 6 24.09 22.45 9.44
C VAL A 6 24.63 23.38 10.53
N GLU A 7 24.58 24.69 10.34
CA GLU A 7 25.01 25.68 11.33
C GLU A 7 24.19 25.61 12.63
N GLN A 8 22.87 25.40 12.50
CA GLN A 8 21.94 25.38 13.65
C GLN A 8 21.89 24.05 14.38
N MET A 9 22.01 22.94 13.63
CA MET A 9 21.76 21.59 14.15
C MET A 9 22.96 20.64 14.04
N GLY A 10 24.03 21.04 13.35
CA GLY A 10 25.18 20.16 13.08
C GLY A 10 25.95 19.69 14.32
N GLU A 11 25.89 20.42 15.45
CA GLU A 11 26.45 19.98 16.70
C GLU A 11 25.66 18.79 17.29
N ALA A 12 24.32 18.85 17.22
CA ALA A 12 23.45 17.79 17.70
C ALA A 12 23.36 16.60 16.70
N TYR A 13 23.55 16.87 15.40
CA TYR A 13 23.45 15.89 14.31
C TYR A 13 24.68 16.01 13.39
N PRO A 14 25.86 15.48 13.80
CA PRO A 14 27.11 15.61 13.05
C PRO A 14 27.07 15.03 11.62
N GLU A 15 26.16 14.09 11.35
CA GLU A 15 25.90 13.52 10.03
C GLU A 15 25.45 14.57 9.02
N LEU A 16 24.73 15.61 9.43
CA LEU A 16 24.30 16.69 8.54
C LEU A 16 25.51 17.40 7.91
N GLY A 17 26.57 17.65 8.70
CA GLY A 17 27.79 18.25 8.20
C GLY A 17 28.58 17.32 7.28
N ARG A 18 28.64 16.02 7.61
CA ARG A 18 29.34 15.01 6.80
C ARG A 18 28.68 14.79 5.45
N GLU A 19 27.35 14.80 5.41
CA GLU A 19 26.55 14.52 4.22
C GLU A 19 26.07 15.78 3.49
N GLN A 20 26.48 16.98 3.93
CA GLN A 20 25.99 18.26 3.39
C GLN A 20 26.03 18.32 1.87
N ALA A 21 27.17 18.00 1.26
CA ALA A 21 27.34 18.08 -0.21
C ALA A 21 26.42 17.10 -0.95
N ARG A 22 26.16 15.92 -0.36
CA ARG A 22 25.23 14.93 -0.92
C ARG A 22 23.78 15.41 -0.82
N ILE A 23 23.40 15.96 0.32
CA ILE A 23 22.06 16.53 0.56
C ILE A 23 21.82 17.69 -0.42
N GLU A 24 22.76 18.61 -0.55
CA GLU A 24 22.67 19.74 -1.48
C GLU A 24 22.51 19.28 -2.92
N LYS A 25 23.27 18.27 -3.35
CA LYS A 25 23.16 17.69 -4.70
C LYS A 25 21.79 17.02 -4.92
N ALA A 26 21.29 16.28 -3.94
CA ALA A 26 19.99 15.62 -4.04
C ALA A 26 18.85 16.66 -4.12
N LEU A 27 18.86 17.67 -3.24
CA LEU A 27 17.87 18.74 -3.25
C LEU A 27 17.90 19.54 -4.55
N LEU A 28 19.10 19.87 -5.09
CA LEU A 28 19.22 20.56 -6.36
C LEU A 28 18.62 19.74 -7.52
N ALA A 29 18.88 18.44 -7.56
CA ALA A 29 18.33 17.56 -8.58
C ALA A 29 16.78 17.49 -8.51
N GLU A 30 16.22 17.42 -7.31
CA GLU A 30 14.76 17.46 -7.09
C GLU A 30 14.17 18.82 -7.47
N GLU A 31 14.81 19.92 -7.13
CA GLU A 31 14.38 21.28 -7.49
C GLU A 31 14.37 21.48 -9.00
N GLU A 32 15.41 21.02 -9.70
CA GLU A 32 15.49 21.07 -11.16
C GLU A 32 14.40 20.19 -11.81
N GLN A 33 14.14 18.99 -11.27
CA GLN A 33 13.09 18.11 -11.76
C GLN A 33 11.71 18.72 -11.54
N PHE A 34 11.47 19.27 -10.35
CA PHE A 34 10.23 19.98 -10.03
C PHE A 34 10.02 21.18 -10.94
N GLY A 35 11.06 21.98 -11.20
CA GLY A 35 11.00 23.11 -12.12
C GLY A 35 10.60 22.71 -13.55
N ARG A 36 11.14 21.58 -14.06
CA ARG A 36 10.74 21.02 -15.37
C ARG A 36 9.28 20.58 -15.39
N THR A 37 8.85 19.88 -14.35
CA THR A 37 7.47 19.41 -14.20
C THR A 37 6.50 20.59 -14.10
N LEU A 38 6.85 21.59 -13.31
CA LEU A 38 6.09 22.83 -13.17
C LEU A 38 5.93 23.56 -14.51
N ALA A 39 7.02 23.75 -15.25
CA ALA A 39 6.99 24.40 -16.55
C ALA A 39 6.14 23.63 -17.59
N ALA A 40 6.17 22.30 -17.57
CA ALA A 40 5.34 21.46 -18.43
C ALA A 40 3.86 21.58 -18.07
N GLY A 41 3.52 21.46 -16.79
CA GLY A 41 2.13 21.58 -16.32
C GLY A 41 1.55 22.98 -16.55
N MET A 42 2.34 24.05 -16.37
CA MET A 42 1.90 25.42 -16.67
C MET A 42 1.53 25.61 -18.15
N LYS A 43 2.28 25.03 -19.08
CA LYS A 43 1.93 25.05 -20.51
C LYS A 43 0.58 24.39 -20.80
N VAL A 44 0.32 23.23 -20.15
CA VAL A 44 -0.97 22.53 -20.28
C VAL A 44 -2.11 23.39 -19.73
N LEU A 45 -1.91 24.02 -18.56
CA LEU A 45 -2.88 24.90 -17.93
C LEU A 45 -3.16 26.14 -18.81
N GLU A 46 -2.14 26.80 -19.32
CA GLU A 46 -2.26 27.97 -20.20
C GLU A 46 -3.04 27.60 -21.47
N SER A 47 -2.68 26.51 -22.14
CA SER A 47 -3.41 26.04 -23.32
C SER A 47 -4.88 25.73 -23.03
N ALA A 48 -5.18 25.15 -21.87
CA ALA A 48 -6.56 24.88 -21.47
C ALA A 48 -7.35 26.16 -21.19
N ILE A 49 -6.71 27.17 -20.60
CA ILE A 49 -7.33 28.50 -20.37
C ILE A 49 -7.56 29.26 -21.69
N GLU A 50 -6.63 29.18 -22.63
CA GLU A 50 -6.78 29.81 -23.96
C GLU A 50 -7.93 29.21 -24.79
N GLN A 51 -8.20 27.91 -24.60
CA GLN A 51 -9.25 27.17 -25.30
C GLN A 51 -10.58 27.18 -24.53
N LEU A 52 -10.63 27.84 -23.36
CA LEU A 52 -11.78 27.81 -22.49
C LEU A 52 -12.93 28.67 -23.07
N ASP A 53 -14.07 28.00 -23.32
CA ASP A 53 -15.31 28.71 -23.66
C ASP A 53 -16.13 28.95 -22.39
N GLY A 54 -15.89 30.08 -21.73
CA GLY A 54 -16.55 30.43 -20.47
C GLY A 54 -15.59 30.87 -19.35
N LYS A 55 -15.98 30.65 -18.10
CA LYS A 55 -15.23 31.09 -16.92
C LYS A 55 -14.91 29.95 -15.94
N VAL A 56 -15.25 28.72 -16.26
CA VAL A 56 -15.07 27.57 -15.38
C VAL A 56 -14.06 26.61 -16.02
N LEU A 57 -12.89 26.46 -15.42
CA LEU A 57 -11.87 25.48 -15.85
C LEU A 57 -12.37 24.06 -15.53
N PRO A 58 -12.46 23.15 -16.51
CA PRO A 58 -13.00 21.79 -16.31
C PRO A 58 -12.19 20.98 -15.31
N GLY A 59 -12.88 20.19 -14.47
CA GLY A 59 -12.24 19.32 -13.48
C GLY A 59 -11.31 18.26 -14.09
N GLU A 60 -11.59 17.82 -15.32
CA GLU A 60 -10.71 16.90 -16.06
C GLU A 60 -9.32 17.50 -16.37
N VAL A 61 -9.24 18.82 -16.58
CA VAL A 61 -7.95 19.51 -16.76
C VAL A 61 -7.16 19.50 -15.46
N LEU A 62 -7.82 19.79 -14.33
CA LEU A 62 -7.20 19.70 -12.99
C LEU A 62 -6.72 18.28 -12.71
N PHE A 63 -7.54 17.29 -13.05
CA PHE A 63 -7.20 15.87 -12.90
C PHE A 63 -5.97 15.49 -13.72
N THR A 64 -5.91 15.91 -15.00
CA THR A 64 -4.76 15.64 -15.86
C THR A 64 -3.48 16.28 -15.33
N LEU A 65 -3.57 17.51 -14.84
CA LEU A 65 -2.46 18.22 -14.21
C LEU A 65 -1.97 17.51 -12.95
N TYR A 66 -2.89 17.01 -12.12
CA TYR A 66 -2.56 16.27 -10.90
C TYR A 66 -1.98 14.89 -11.21
N ASP A 67 -2.67 14.06 -12.00
CA ASP A 67 -2.33 12.67 -12.25
C ASP A 67 -1.08 12.49 -13.12
N THR A 68 -0.94 13.34 -14.18
CA THR A 68 0.14 13.19 -15.15
C THR A 68 1.35 14.08 -14.84
N HIS A 69 1.11 15.27 -14.30
CA HIS A 69 2.15 16.27 -14.06
C HIS A 69 2.45 16.51 -12.58
N GLY A 70 1.78 15.82 -11.65
CA GLY A 70 1.99 15.99 -10.22
C GLY A 70 1.66 17.37 -9.68
N PHE A 71 0.79 18.12 -10.39
CA PHE A 71 0.35 19.46 -10.00
C PHE A 71 -0.69 19.37 -8.88
N PRO A 72 -0.45 19.92 -7.69
CA PRO A 72 -1.48 20.02 -6.68
C PRO A 72 -2.67 20.86 -7.20
N PRO A 73 -3.92 20.47 -6.89
CA PRO A 73 -5.11 21.16 -7.43
C PRO A 73 -5.24 22.62 -7.00
N ASP A 74 -4.62 23.02 -5.92
CA ASP A 74 -4.59 24.41 -5.42
C ASP A 74 -3.83 25.33 -6.38
N LEU A 75 -2.78 24.85 -7.02
CA LEU A 75 -1.95 25.67 -7.91
C LEU A 75 -2.71 26.12 -9.18
N PRO A 76 -3.36 25.23 -9.95
CA PRO A 76 -4.26 25.65 -11.02
C PRO A 76 -5.43 26.53 -10.54
N ALA A 77 -5.94 26.28 -9.33
CA ALA A 77 -7.02 27.08 -8.74
C ALA A 77 -6.57 28.53 -8.45
N ASP A 78 -5.35 28.71 -7.96
CA ASP A 78 -4.78 30.06 -7.74
C ASP A 78 -4.54 30.79 -9.05
N VAL A 79 -3.96 30.15 -10.06
CA VAL A 79 -3.77 30.74 -11.40
C VAL A 79 -5.11 31.11 -12.06
N ALA A 80 -6.13 30.24 -11.91
CA ALA A 80 -7.48 30.54 -12.41
C ALA A 80 -8.08 31.75 -11.70
N ARG A 81 -7.92 31.86 -10.37
CA ARG A 81 -8.40 33.01 -9.57
C ARG A 81 -7.77 34.32 -9.99
N GLU A 82 -6.46 34.35 -10.27
CA GLU A 82 -5.75 35.55 -10.77
C GLU A 82 -6.28 36.02 -12.12
N ARG A 83 -6.84 35.09 -12.92
CA ARG A 83 -7.44 35.39 -14.23
C ARG A 83 -8.97 35.57 -14.18
N ALA A 84 -9.55 35.72 -12.99
CA ALA A 84 -10.98 35.81 -12.76
C ALA A 84 -11.78 34.63 -13.31
N LEU A 85 -11.18 33.45 -13.29
CA LEU A 85 -11.79 32.17 -13.60
C LEU A 85 -12.10 31.38 -12.30
N THR A 86 -13.00 30.42 -12.41
CA THR A 86 -13.29 29.43 -11.36
C THR A 86 -12.89 28.04 -11.83
N VAL A 87 -12.81 27.09 -10.92
CA VAL A 87 -12.46 25.69 -11.21
C VAL A 87 -13.62 24.76 -10.85
N ASP A 88 -13.84 23.73 -11.65
CA ASP A 88 -14.82 22.67 -11.40
C ASP A 88 -14.21 21.61 -10.47
N MET A 89 -14.28 21.85 -9.15
CA MET A 89 -13.78 20.92 -8.15
C MET A 89 -14.60 19.63 -8.08
N ASP A 90 -15.92 19.70 -8.32
CA ASP A 90 -16.79 18.52 -8.32
C ASP A 90 -16.43 17.58 -9.48
N GLY A 91 -16.15 18.13 -10.65
CA GLY A 91 -15.63 17.38 -11.80
C GLY A 91 -14.26 16.76 -11.53
N PHE A 92 -13.36 17.48 -10.85
CA PHE A 92 -12.07 16.96 -10.41
C PHE A 92 -12.24 15.76 -9.45
N GLU A 93 -13.08 15.88 -8.43
CA GLU A 93 -13.35 14.80 -7.48
C GLU A 93 -13.98 13.59 -8.15
N THR A 94 -14.87 13.81 -9.12
CA THR A 94 -15.47 12.75 -9.94
C THR A 94 -14.41 12.00 -10.75
N ALA A 95 -13.50 12.72 -11.42
CA ALA A 95 -12.40 12.12 -12.18
C ALA A 95 -11.42 11.35 -11.27
N MET A 96 -11.13 11.88 -10.09
CA MET A 96 -10.33 11.19 -9.05
C MET A 96 -11.01 9.91 -8.55
N ALA A 97 -12.31 9.94 -8.32
CA ALA A 97 -13.08 8.76 -7.93
C ALA A 97 -13.04 7.68 -9.02
N ALA A 98 -13.23 8.08 -10.29
CA ALA A 98 -13.17 7.17 -11.44
C ALA A 98 -11.75 6.57 -11.63
N GLN A 99 -10.68 7.32 -11.35
CA GLN A 99 -9.31 6.82 -11.39
C GLN A 99 -9.08 5.80 -10.26
N ARG A 100 -9.52 6.10 -9.04
CA ARG A 100 -9.45 5.16 -7.91
C ARG A 100 -10.19 3.87 -8.20
N GLU A 101 -11.37 3.96 -8.83
CA GLU A 101 -12.16 2.79 -9.24
C GLU A 101 -11.43 1.95 -10.30
N ARG A 102 -10.82 2.59 -11.32
CA ARG A 102 -9.98 1.90 -12.32
C ARG A 102 -8.74 1.26 -11.70
N ALA A 103 -8.08 1.94 -10.77
CA ALA A 103 -6.95 1.38 -10.03
C ALA A 103 -7.37 0.17 -9.18
N ARG A 104 -8.56 0.21 -8.57
CA ARG A 104 -9.17 -0.92 -7.87
C ARG A 104 -9.45 -2.09 -8.79
N GLY A 105 -10.00 -1.84 -9.99
CA GLY A 105 -10.29 -2.88 -10.98
C GLY A 105 -9.04 -3.49 -11.62
N ALA A 106 -7.92 -2.77 -11.64
CA ALA A 106 -6.63 -3.25 -12.17
C ALA A 106 -5.74 -3.89 -11.09
N GLY A 107 -5.92 -3.50 -9.83
CA GLY A 107 -5.31 -4.15 -8.67
C GLY A 107 -6.22 -5.26 -8.17
N SER A 108 -5.66 -6.44 -7.90
CA SER A 108 -6.36 -7.55 -7.24
C SER A 108 -7.31 -7.03 -6.15
N PHE A 109 -8.59 -7.42 -6.21
CA PHE A 109 -9.72 -6.99 -5.37
C PHE A 109 -9.47 -6.92 -3.85
N ALA A 110 -8.39 -7.53 -3.38
CA ALA A 110 -8.05 -7.64 -1.98
C ALA A 110 -7.43 -6.38 -1.33
N ASN A 111 -7.02 -5.35 -2.11
CA ASN A 111 -6.15 -4.29 -1.58
C ASN A 111 -6.86 -3.12 -0.89
N ASP A 112 -8.12 -2.82 -1.21
CA ASP A 112 -8.73 -1.55 -0.79
C ASP A 112 -9.72 -1.68 0.40
N TYR A 113 -10.42 -2.80 0.50
CA TYR A 113 -11.35 -3.03 1.63
C TYR A 113 -10.64 -3.30 2.94
N SER A 114 -9.46 -3.96 2.87
CA SER A 114 -8.70 -4.30 4.08
C SER A 114 -8.14 -3.06 4.80
N ASP A 115 -7.88 -1.95 4.11
CA ASP A 115 -7.29 -0.75 4.71
C ASP A 115 -8.29 0.07 5.55
N ARG A 116 -9.59 -0.12 5.30
CA ARG A 116 -10.68 0.57 6.02
C ARG A 116 -11.30 -0.25 7.14
N LEU A 117 -10.97 -1.54 7.20
CA LEU A 117 -11.50 -2.42 8.23
C LEU A 117 -10.81 -2.15 9.57
N ASN A 118 -11.61 -1.70 10.54
CA ASN A 118 -11.20 -1.71 11.93
C ASN A 118 -11.37 -3.14 12.47
N ILE A 119 -10.25 -3.85 12.67
CA ILE A 119 -10.26 -5.23 13.14
C ILE A 119 -9.79 -5.23 14.58
N ASP A 120 -10.73 -5.33 15.52
CA ASP A 120 -10.45 -5.36 16.96
C ASP A 120 -9.89 -6.72 17.45
N ALA A 121 -9.69 -7.68 16.53
CA ALA A 121 -9.13 -8.98 16.86
C ALA A 121 -7.60 -8.93 17.03
N VAL A 122 -7.09 -9.78 17.91
CA VAL A 122 -5.66 -10.00 18.13
C VAL A 122 -5.33 -11.41 17.68
N THR A 123 -4.28 -11.57 16.86
CA THR A 123 -3.81 -12.89 16.42
C THR A 123 -2.47 -13.21 17.07
N ASP A 124 -2.36 -14.39 17.68
CA ASP A 124 -1.09 -14.94 18.13
C ASP A 124 -0.35 -15.60 16.96
N PHE A 125 0.90 -15.20 16.72
CA PHE A 125 1.70 -15.71 15.60
C PHE A 125 2.59 -16.88 16.02
N SER A 126 2.28 -18.09 15.55
CA SER A 126 3.05 -19.32 15.81
C SER A 126 4.04 -19.69 14.69
N GLY A 127 4.10 -18.92 13.61
CA GLY A 127 4.80 -19.29 12.37
C GLY A 127 6.33 -19.23 12.41
N TYR A 128 6.95 -18.85 13.53
CA TYR A 128 8.39 -19.03 13.72
C TYR A 128 8.75 -20.49 13.99
N GLU A 129 7.85 -21.25 14.63
CA GLU A 129 8.10 -22.63 15.05
C GLU A 129 7.30 -23.64 14.23
N LYS A 130 6.15 -23.22 13.67
CA LYS A 130 5.19 -24.11 13.01
C LYS A 130 4.87 -23.66 11.60
N LEU A 131 4.58 -24.63 10.73
CA LEU A 131 4.06 -24.41 9.36
C LEU A 131 2.60 -24.88 9.23
N ALA A 132 2.07 -25.49 10.28
CA ALA A 132 0.67 -25.82 10.43
C ALA A 132 0.24 -25.65 11.90
N ASP A 133 -0.98 -25.18 12.12
CA ASP A 133 -1.57 -25.05 13.46
C ASP A 133 -3.09 -25.12 13.37
N ASP A 134 -3.73 -25.48 14.48
CA ASP A 134 -5.18 -25.59 14.59
C ASP A 134 -5.70 -24.48 15.47
N ASP A 135 -6.70 -23.73 15.01
CA ASP A 135 -7.34 -22.72 15.85
C ASP A 135 -8.75 -22.35 15.34
N ALA A 136 -9.40 -21.44 16.06
CA ALA A 136 -10.74 -20.99 15.77
C ALA A 136 -10.75 -19.73 14.90
N VAL A 137 -11.73 -19.65 14.03
CA VAL A 137 -12.08 -18.42 13.28
C VAL A 137 -12.68 -17.42 14.26
N VAL A 138 -12.06 -16.25 14.40
CA VAL A 138 -12.55 -15.17 15.30
C VAL A 138 -13.31 -14.08 14.57
N ALA A 139 -13.07 -13.90 13.27
CA ALA A 139 -13.83 -12.96 12.45
C ALA A 139 -13.77 -13.35 10.97
N LEU A 140 -14.83 -13.05 10.27
CA LEU A 140 -14.97 -13.18 8.82
C LEU A 140 -15.39 -11.84 8.22
N TYR A 141 -14.87 -11.52 7.03
CA TYR A 141 -15.22 -10.31 6.29
C TYR A 141 -15.44 -10.64 4.81
N LYS A 142 -16.43 -9.97 4.22
CA LYS A 142 -16.74 -10.05 2.79
C LYS A 142 -17.10 -8.66 2.28
N ASP A 143 -16.51 -8.24 1.16
CA ASP A 143 -16.74 -6.93 0.51
C ASP A 143 -16.55 -5.71 1.46
N GLY A 144 -15.76 -5.88 2.52
CA GLY A 144 -15.49 -4.84 3.51
C GLY A 144 -16.39 -4.87 4.75
N ASP A 145 -17.37 -5.76 4.81
CA ASP A 145 -18.28 -5.90 5.93
C ASP A 145 -17.97 -7.17 6.75
N ALA A 146 -18.18 -7.10 8.06
CA ALA A 146 -18.12 -8.28 8.91
C ALA A 146 -19.32 -9.19 8.64
N VAL A 147 -19.05 -10.49 8.49
CA VAL A 147 -20.09 -11.50 8.23
C VAL A 147 -19.93 -12.68 9.21
N GLU A 148 -21.03 -13.37 9.49
CA GLU A 148 -21.02 -14.55 10.35
C GLU A 148 -20.61 -15.81 9.58
N THR A 149 -20.78 -15.82 8.25
CA THR A 149 -20.61 -17.02 7.42
C THR A 149 -20.05 -16.67 6.03
N LEU A 150 -19.15 -17.52 5.52
CA LEU A 150 -18.75 -17.57 4.11
C LEU A 150 -19.19 -18.89 3.51
N ASN A 151 -19.63 -18.86 2.24
CA ASN A 151 -20.07 -20.02 1.48
C ASN A 151 -19.12 -20.36 0.34
N ALA A 152 -19.15 -21.59 -0.13
CA ALA A 152 -18.34 -22.04 -1.26
C ALA A 152 -18.47 -21.12 -2.48
N GLY A 153 -17.31 -20.75 -3.08
CA GLY A 153 -17.20 -19.83 -4.20
C GLY A 153 -17.02 -18.36 -3.81
N GLU A 154 -17.23 -18.01 -2.55
CA GLU A 154 -17.07 -16.62 -2.08
C GLU A 154 -15.61 -16.26 -1.77
N GLU A 155 -15.23 -15.05 -2.14
CA GLU A 155 -13.98 -14.43 -1.70
C GLU A 155 -14.23 -13.70 -0.36
N GLY A 156 -13.20 -13.68 0.50
CA GLY A 156 -13.34 -13.05 1.80
C GLY A 156 -12.03 -13.01 2.57
N MET A 157 -12.14 -12.55 3.80
CA MET A 157 -11.02 -12.46 4.73
C MET A 157 -11.37 -13.24 6.01
N VAL A 158 -10.41 -14.02 6.48
CA VAL A 158 -10.52 -14.84 7.68
C VAL A 158 -9.50 -14.39 8.70
N VAL A 159 -9.91 -14.17 9.94
CA VAL A 159 -9.03 -13.91 11.08
C VAL A 159 -9.09 -15.08 12.04
N LEU A 160 -7.92 -15.59 12.41
CA LEU A 160 -7.78 -16.67 13.39
C LEU A 160 -7.24 -16.10 14.72
N ALA A 161 -7.59 -16.75 15.85
CA ALA A 161 -7.03 -16.39 17.14
C ALA A 161 -5.51 -16.65 17.19
N ARG A 162 -5.05 -17.73 16.54
CA ARG A 162 -3.63 -18.03 16.35
C ARG A 162 -3.40 -18.55 14.94
N THR A 163 -2.22 -18.21 14.34
CA THR A 163 -1.91 -18.62 12.98
C THR A 163 -0.42 -18.84 12.75
N PRO A 164 -0.04 -19.84 11.91
CA PRO A 164 1.33 -19.99 11.43
C PRO A 164 1.64 -19.11 10.21
N PHE A 165 0.65 -18.39 9.65
CA PHE A 165 0.82 -17.55 8.46
C PHE A 165 1.50 -16.24 8.82
N TYR A 166 2.65 -15.96 8.18
CA TYR A 166 3.33 -14.67 8.27
C TYR A 166 2.53 -13.60 7.51
N ALA A 167 2.15 -12.55 8.19
CA ALA A 167 1.50 -11.41 7.55
C ALA A 167 2.53 -10.45 6.96
N GLU A 168 2.23 -9.90 5.79
CA GLU A 168 3.09 -8.95 5.09
C GLU A 168 3.56 -7.84 6.04
N SER A 169 4.87 -7.71 6.16
CA SER A 169 5.53 -6.72 7.03
C SER A 169 6.99 -6.53 6.61
N GLY A 170 7.52 -5.30 6.78
CA GLY A 170 8.94 -5.02 6.57
C GLY A 170 9.48 -5.36 5.18
N GLY A 171 8.64 -5.25 4.13
CA GLY A 171 9.00 -5.57 2.75
C GLY A 171 8.99 -7.08 2.41
N GLN A 172 8.68 -7.96 3.39
CA GLN A 172 8.46 -9.38 3.11
C GLN A 172 6.98 -9.63 2.82
N VAL A 173 6.69 -10.29 1.70
CA VAL A 173 5.33 -10.66 1.29
C VAL A 173 4.68 -11.65 2.27
N GLY A 174 3.35 -11.59 2.37
CA GLY A 174 2.56 -12.50 3.18
C GLY A 174 2.59 -13.94 2.67
N ASP A 175 2.30 -14.87 3.55
CA ASP A 175 2.18 -16.28 3.21
C ASP A 175 0.91 -16.60 2.46
N THR A 176 0.97 -17.69 1.72
CA THR A 176 -0.15 -18.35 1.09
C THR A 176 -0.31 -19.78 1.63
N GLY A 177 -1.46 -20.41 1.37
CA GLY A 177 -1.72 -21.76 1.83
C GLY A 177 -3.20 -22.09 1.87
N ALA A 178 -3.64 -22.88 2.86
CA ALA A 178 -5.04 -23.24 2.98
C ALA A 178 -5.48 -23.36 4.46
N LEU A 179 -6.74 -23.02 4.71
CA LEU A 179 -7.44 -23.36 5.94
C LEU A 179 -8.38 -24.53 5.61
N MET A 180 -8.28 -25.60 6.40
CA MET A 180 -9.02 -26.83 6.19
C MET A 180 -9.88 -27.14 7.41
N GLY A 181 -11.04 -27.77 7.22
CA GLY A 181 -11.96 -28.05 8.31
C GLY A 181 -13.05 -26.98 8.38
N GLY A 182 -13.60 -26.69 9.53
CA GLY A 182 -14.75 -25.81 9.70
C GLY A 182 -15.97 -26.60 10.17
N ASP A 183 -17.17 -26.22 9.71
CA ASP A 183 -18.42 -26.85 10.14
C ASP A 183 -18.63 -28.23 9.49
N ASP A 184 -17.93 -28.48 8.40
CA ASP A 184 -17.84 -29.80 7.74
C ASP A 184 -16.37 -30.11 7.39
N SER A 185 -16.06 -31.42 7.25
CA SER A 185 -14.70 -31.87 6.91
C SER A 185 -14.26 -31.57 5.47
N GLU A 186 -15.15 -31.04 4.63
CA GLU A 186 -14.89 -30.69 3.22
C GLU A 186 -14.58 -29.21 3.02
N THR A 187 -14.65 -28.42 4.10
CA THR A 187 -14.36 -26.98 4.03
C THR A 187 -12.88 -26.72 3.69
N ARG A 188 -12.68 -25.96 2.63
CA ARG A 188 -11.36 -25.52 2.17
C ARG A 188 -11.38 -24.05 1.76
N PHE A 189 -10.66 -23.23 2.53
CA PHE A 189 -10.41 -21.84 2.19
C PHE A 189 -8.98 -21.69 1.67
N LEU A 190 -8.83 -21.30 0.40
CA LEU A 190 -7.54 -21.05 -0.23
C LEU A 190 -7.05 -19.66 0.15
N VAL A 191 -5.95 -19.58 0.89
CA VAL A 191 -5.30 -18.32 1.28
C VAL A 191 -4.35 -17.88 0.17
N THR A 192 -4.65 -16.77 -0.46
CA THR A 192 -3.84 -16.17 -1.54
C THR A 192 -2.88 -15.11 -1.04
N ASP A 193 -3.14 -14.53 0.15
CA ASP A 193 -2.29 -13.52 0.79
C ASP A 193 -2.58 -13.45 2.29
N THR A 194 -1.61 -13.00 3.08
CA THR A 194 -1.78 -12.76 4.52
C THR A 194 -1.26 -11.36 4.86
N ARG A 195 -2.13 -10.54 5.43
CA ARG A 195 -1.85 -9.13 5.72
C ARG A 195 -1.94 -8.82 7.20
N LYS A 196 -1.11 -7.88 7.63
CA LYS A 196 -1.19 -7.37 8.99
C LYS A 196 -2.16 -6.19 9.06
N ARG A 197 -3.12 -6.24 9.98
CA ARG A 197 -4.02 -5.14 10.30
C ARG A 197 -4.05 -4.95 11.82
N GLN A 198 -3.52 -3.82 12.28
CA GLN A 198 -3.32 -3.59 13.72
C GLN A 198 -2.61 -4.78 14.39
N ALA A 199 -3.28 -5.50 15.29
CA ALA A 199 -2.78 -6.69 15.97
C ALA A 199 -3.24 -8.02 15.33
N ALA A 200 -4.02 -7.98 14.22
CA ALA A 200 -4.54 -9.15 13.55
C ALA A 200 -3.73 -9.56 12.31
N HIS A 201 -3.62 -10.87 12.07
CA HIS A 201 -3.22 -11.47 10.82
C HIS A 201 -4.48 -11.84 10.02
N VAL A 202 -4.65 -11.21 8.86
CA VAL A 202 -5.84 -11.35 8.01
C VAL A 202 -5.48 -12.24 6.82
N HIS A 203 -6.12 -13.40 6.74
CA HIS A 203 -5.97 -14.34 5.64
C HIS A 203 -6.95 -13.96 4.53
N VAL A 204 -6.44 -13.48 3.40
CA VAL A 204 -7.22 -13.10 2.23
C VAL A 204 -7.30 -14.27 1.28
N GLY A 205 -8.49 -14.58 0.75
CA GLY A 205 -8.61 -15.71 -0.14
C GLY A 205 -10.03 -16.03 -0.57
N LYS A 206 -10.23 -17.29 -0.95
CA LYS A 206 -11.51 -17.80 -1.47
C LYS A 206 -11.89 -19.11 -0.81
N LEU A 207 -13.13 -19.23 -0.40
CA LEU A 207 -13.69 -20.49 0.04
C LEU A 207 -14.01 -21.37 -1.17
N GLU A 208 -13.20 -22.41 -1.39
CA GLU A 208 -13.35 -23.31 -2.55
C GLU A 208 -14.46 -24.34 -2.33
N SER A 209 -14.64 -24.81 -1.11
CA SER A 209 -15.66 -25.81 -0.74
C SER A 209 -16.10 -25.65 0.71
N GLY A 210 -17.29 -26.16 1.02
CA GLY A 210 -17.88 -26.14 2.35
C GLY A 210 -18.44 -24.80 2.79
N THR A 211 -18.56 -24.64 4.10
CA THR A 211 -19.05 -23.43 4.76
C THR A 211 -18.14 -23.12 5.92
N LEU A 212 -17.84 -21.84 6.12
CA LEU A 212 -17.00 -21.35 7.22
C LEU A 212 -17.77 -20.33 8.04
N THR A 213 -17.88 -20.57 9.35
CA THR A 213 -18.57 -19.67 10.29
C THR A 213 -17.62 -19.14 11.36
N VAL A 214 -17.97 -18.02 11.97
CA VAL A 214 -17.26 -17.52 13.16
C VAL A 214 -17.36 -18.54 14.27
N GLY A 215 -16.23 -18.89 14.88
CA GLY A 215 -16.13 -19.95 15.89
C GLY A 215 -15.76 -21.33 15.36
N SER A 216 -15.83 -21.57 14.04
CA SER A 216 -15.40 -22.83 13.43
C SER A 216 -13.92 -23.10 13.72
N LYS A 217 -13.59 -24.36 13.97
CA LYS A 217 -12.19 -24.82 14.12
C LYS A 217 -11.63 -25.18 12.76
N VAL A 218 -10.47 -24.64 12.43
CA VAL A 218 -9.75 -24.90 11.18
C VAL A 218 -8.31 -25.29 11.45
N SER A 219 -7.76 -26.12 10.57
CA SER A 219 -6.33 -26.42 10.49
C SER A 219 -5.72 -25.52 9.42
N ALA A 220 -4.78 -24.69 9.81
CA ALA A 220 -4.10 -23.72 8.96
C ALA A 220 -2.79 -24.33 8.44
N TYR A 221 -2.63 -24.42 7.11
CA TYR A 221 -1.45 -25.00 6.44
C TYR A 221 -0.80 -23.95 5.55
N VAL A 222 0.43 -23.56 5.88
CA VAL A 222 1.25 -22.65 5.06
C VAL A 222 1.81 -23.40 3.87
N ASP A 223 1.88 -22.75 2.68
CA ASP A 223 2.65 -23.23 1.54
C ASP A 223 4.14 -23.23 1.89
N VAL A 224 4.66 -24.40 2.19
CA VAL A 224 6.03 -24.60 2.69
C VAL A 224 7.08 -24.20 1.67
N ASP A 225 6.86 -24.49 0.38
CA ASP A 225 7.83 -24.22 -0.65
C ASP A 225 7.92 -22.72 -0.94
N ARG A 226 6.77 -22.05 -0.98
CA ARG A 226 6.71 -20.58 -1.09
C ARG A 226 7.34 -19.90 0.13
N ARG A 227 7.01 -20.32 1.36
CA ARG A 227 7.61 -19.78 2.59
C ARG A 227 9.13 -19.90 2.56
N ARG A 228 9.67 -21.06 2.18
CA ARG A 228 11.11 -21.28 2.07
C ARG A 228 11.76 -20.40 1.01
N ALA A 229 11.10 -20.18 -0.14
CA ALA A 229 11.59 -19.29 -1.17
C ALA A 229 11.63 -17.82 -0.66
N VAL A 230 10.58 -17.36 0.01
CA VAL A 230 10.51 -16.01 0.60
C VAL A 230 11.59 -15.82 1.66
N MET A 231 11.80 -16.77 2.56
CA MET A 231 12.86 -16.72 3.58
C MET A 231 14.26 -16.63 2.96
N ARG A 232 14.53 -17.39 1.88
CA ARG A 232 15.82 -17.28 1.17
C ARG A 232 16.01 -15.92 0.53
N ASN A 233 14.98 -15.36 -0.09
CA ASN A 233 15.03 -14.02 -0.69
C ASN A 233 15.27 -12.95 0.36
N HIS A 234 14.62 -13.04 1.52
CA HIS A 234 14.84 -12.14 2.65
C HIS A 234 16.32 -12.16 3.10
N SER A 235 16.89 -13.35 3.31
CA SER A 235 18.31 -13.51 3.65
C SER A 235 19.24 -13.00 2.53
N ALA A 236 18.92 -13.28 1.28
CA ALA A 236 19.70 -12.83 0.13
C ALA A 236 19.72 -11.29 0.01
N THR A 237 18.61 -10.62 0.33
CA THR A 237 18.52 -9.15 0.37
C THR A 237 19.51 -8.56 1.39
N HIS A 238 19.56 -9.12 2.60
CA HIS A 238 20.52 -8.66 3.62
C HIS A 238 21.98 -8.93 3.23
N LEU A 239 22.27 -10.08 2.64
CA LEU A 239 23.62 -10.39 2.14
C LEU A 239 24.03 -9.45 1.00
N MET A 240 23.12 -9.17 0.06
CA MET A 240 23.35 -8.22 -1.02
C MET A 240 23.59 -6.81 -0.46
N HIS A 241 22.79 -6.36 0.49
CA HIS A 241 22.97 -5.06 1.13
C HIS A 241 24.34 -4.96 1.84
N ALA A 242 24.75 -5.99 2.58
CA ALA A 242 26.05 -6.02 3.21
C ALA A 242 27.18 -5.95 2.18
N ALA A 243 27.11 -6.75 1.10
CA ALA A 243 28.11 -6.72 0.02
C ALA A 243 28.15 -5.35 -0.70
N LEU A 244 27.01 -4.73 -0.94
CA LEU A 244 26.96 -3.38 -1.53
C LEU A 244 27.61 -2.34 -0.62
N ARG A 245 27.40 -2.42 0.69
CA ARG A 245 28.07 -1.53 1.66
C ARG A 245 29.60 -1.73 1.68
N ASP A 246 30.05 -2.98 1.60
CA ASP A 246 31.49 -3.27 1.54
C ASP A 246 32.16 -2.73 0.27
N VAL A 247 31.46 -2.79 -0.88
CA VAL A 247 32.02 -2.37 -2.18
C VAL A 247 31.82 -0.87 -2.44
N LEU A 248 30.64 -0.32 -2.14
CA LEU A 248 30.26 1.05 -2.48
C LEU A 248 30.41 2.04 -1.32
N GLY A 249 30.44 1.56 -0.09
CA GLY A 249 30.58 2.35 1.11
C GLY A 249 29.33 2.41 2.00
N GLU A 250 29.49 2.96 3.21
CA GLU A 250 28.46 2.99 4.26
C GLU A 250 27.22 3.84 3.92
N HIS A 251 27.27 4.65 2.86
CA HIS A 251 26.13 5.45 2.40
C HIS A 251 25.02 4.62 1.76
N VAL A 252 25.27 3.35 1.43
CA VAL A 252 24.24 2.44 0.92
C VAL A 252 23.29 2.10 2.05
N GLN A 253 22.01 2.47 1.86
CA GLN A 253 20.91 2.19 2.79
C GLN A 253 19.94 1.19 2.14
N GLN A 254 19.24 0.44 2.98
CA GLN A 254 18.22 -0.53 2.57
C GLN A 254 16.85 0.16 2.57
#